data_5cac3d03b6cc7a06b76850652e5cdeed
#
_entry.id   5cac3d03b6cc7a06b76850652e5cdeed
#
_cell.length_a   1.000
_cell.length_b   1.000
_cell.length_c   1.000
_cell.angle_alpha   90.00
_cell.angle_beta   90.00
_cell.angle_gamma   90.00
#
_symmetry.space_group_name_H-M   'P 1'
#
loop_
_entity.id
_entity.type
_entity.pdbx_description
1 polymer ?
#
loop_
_entity_poly.entity_id
_entity_poly.type
_entity_poly.pdbx_seq_one_letter_code
_entity_poly.pdbx_strand_id
1 'polypeptide(L)'
;MSRMRMEKDIFTNDYFIYNAKGTSLFTIKKKEEKSHVPLLAIDGGATKTVAVIADEKGNVLASSEAGSSNYHVVGKTAAIRTLKTVIRNAINSLNVKSNIFDIGIFALAGIDTEADQINVAKIVKEVLVALNIHFNKLIVENDALSVLFGMTKGDPGAILIAGTGAIAFAYDGGNNPVRGGGWGHKVGDEGSGYWIGKEAIRAILKSYDGRGSDTVLSKNVLQHLDLKNDKELYNWVYSEERSIHHIAALAVFVAKAARDGDHVSKSIIECAIDELFLLIDSTVRKAGISDRSFKLLFLGGILQNNHYVRSRLTDLVSREIPQAEIIANKKKPIEFIIERGLMGLR
;
A
#
# COMPACT_ATOMS: atom_id res chain seq x y z
N MET A 1 11.45 -8.75 -4.68
CA MET A 1 10.89 -7.56 -5.38
C MET A 1 12.03 -6.66 -5.80
N SER A 2 12.09 -6.29 -7.07
CA SER A 2 13.18 -5.48 -7.62
C SER A 2 12.81 -4.00 -7.64
N ARG A 3 13.76 -3.13 -7.28
CA ARG A 3 13.63 -1.67 -7.43
C ARG A 3 13.94 -1.31 -8.89
N MET A 4 13.17 -0.39 -9.46
CA MET A 4 13.56 0.29 -10.68
C MET A 4 14.21 1.61 -10.35
N ARG A 5 15.32 1.90 -11.00
CA ARG A 5 16.05 3.14 -10.83
C ARG A 5 16.47 3.62 -12.23
N MET A 6 16.49 4.93 -12.45
CA MET A 6 17.00 5.54 -13.67
C MET A 6 18.32 6.24 -13.35
N GLU A 7 19.34 5.97 -14.13
CA GLU A 7 20.65 6.64 -14.08
C GLU A 7 20.98 7.25 -15.44
N LYS A 8 21.75 8.35 -15.43
CA LYS A 8 22.18 9.02 -16.65
C LYS A 8 23.41 8.35 -17.21
N ASP A 9 23.42 8.05 -18.51
CA ASP A 9 24.63 7.68 -19.20
C ASP A 9 25.50 8.94 -19.44
N ILE A 10 26.72 8.91 -18.89
CA ILE A 10 27.67 10.02 -18.95
C ILE A 10 28.14 10.28 -20.39
N PHE A 11 28.07 9.27 -21.26
CA PHE A 11 28.59 9.33 -22.64
C PHE A 11 27.52 9.71 -23.68
N THR A 12 26.26 9.27 -23.48
CA THR A 12 25.19 9.47 -24.48
C THR A 12 24.18 10.54 -24.07
N ASN A 13 24.25 11.08 -22.84
CA ASN A 13 23.24 11.97 -22.27
C ASN A 13 21.83 11.33 -22.16
N ASP A 14 21.74 10.02 -22.28
CA ASP A 14 20.50 9.27 -22.17
C ASP A 14 20.26 8.82 -20.72
N TYR A 15 19.01 8.59 -20.34
CA TYR A 15 18.62 8.09 -19.03
C TYR A 15 18.16 6.65 -19.14
N PHE A 16 18.57 5.84 -18.18
CA PHE A 16 18.21 4.44 -18.09
C PHE A 16 17.30 4.20 -16.88
N ILE A 17 16.23 3.46 -17.07
CA ILE A 17 15.38 2.97 -15.98
C ILE A 17 15.88 1.59 -15.60
N TYR A 18 16.33 1.43 -14.36
CA TYR A 18 16.86 0.19 -13.83
C TYR A 18 15.88 -0.46 -12.86
N ASN A 19 15.87 -1.80 -12.83
CA ASN A 19 15.29 -2.53 -11.73
C ASN A 19 16.24 -2.52 -10.51
N ALA A 20 15.80 -3.02 -9.37
CA ALA A 20 16.64 -3.07 -8.17
C ALA A 20 17.89 -3.96 -8.28
N LYS A 21 17.96 -4.81 -9.30
CA LYS A 21 19.15 -5.64 -9.63
C LYS A 21 20.13 -4.93 -10.56
N GLY A 22 19.88 -3.65 -10.92
CA GLY A 22 20.76 -2.88 -11.80
C GLY A 22 20.61 -3.21 -13.29
N THR A 23 19.54 -3.92 -13.70
CA THR A 23 19.28 -4.22 -15.11
C THR A 23 18.55 -3.05 -15.76
N SER A 24 19.10 -2.48 -16.84
CA SER A 24 18.45 -1.42 -17.64
C SER A 24 17.19 -1.97 -18.32
N LEU A 25 16.09 -1.27 -18.14
CA LEU A 25 14.80 -1.63 -18.73
C LEU A 25 14.45 -0.76 -19.93
N PHE A 26 14.81 0.54 -19.89
CA PHE A 26 14.52 1.52 -20.95
C PHE A 26 15.48 2.70 -20.93
N THR A 27 15.61 3.38 -22.08
CA THR A 27 16.38 4.62 -22.27
C THR A 27 15.43 5.76 -22.61
N ILE A 28 15.64 6.96 -22.02
CA ILE A 28 14.93 8.21 -22.34
C ILE A 28 15.94 9.30 -22.71
N LYS A 29 15.79 9.92 -23.87
CA LYS A 29 16.71 10.97 -24.37
C LYS A 29 16.50 12.33 -23.71
N LYS A 30 17.57 13.04 -23.37
CA LYS A 30 17.57 14.38 -22.73
C LYS A 30 17.27 15.51 -23.72
N LYS A 31 16.58 16.56 -23.27
CA LYS A 31 16.47 17.87 -23.91
C LYS A 31 17.02 18.98 -22.99
N GLU A 32 17.60 20.01 -23.56
CA GLU A 32 18.40 21.04 -22.89
C GLU A 32 17.68 21.92 -21.85
N GLU A 33 18.46 22.55 -20.99
CA GLU A 33 18.22 23.25 -19.74
C GLU A 33 17.00 24.17 -19.64
N LYS A 34 16.15 23.87 -18.63
CA LYS A 34 15.25 24.83 -17.96
C LYS A 34 15.33 24.56 -16.46
N SER A 35 14.94 25.52 -15.62
CA SER A 35 14.99 25.44 -14.17
C SER A 35 14.50 24.07 -13.66
N HIS A 36 15.40 23.35 -13.02
CA HIS A 36 15.09 22.05 -12.42
C HIS A 36 14.19 22.23 -11.20
N VAL A 37 13.21 21.34 -11.05
CA VAL A 37 12.44 21.19 -9.82
C VAL A 37 12.95 19.95 -9.08
N PRO A 38 13.27 20.04 -7.77
CA PRO A 38 13.95 18.93 -7.09
C PRO A 38 13.22 17.60 -7.13
N LEU A 39 11.91 17.56 -6.80
CA LEU A 39 11.21 16.30 -6.61
C LEU A 39 9.79 16.30 -7.15
N LEU A 40 9.43 15.24 -7.88
CA LEU A 40 8.04 14.81 -8.13
C LEU A 40 7.80 13.45 -7.45
N ALA A 41 6.88 13.41 -6.49
CA ALA A 41 6.47 12.21 -5.76
C ALA A 41 5.03 11.83 -6.13
N ILE A 42 4.80 10.56 -6.47
CA ILE A 42 3.47 10.00 -6.79
C ILE A 42 3.16 8.87 -5.81
N ASP A 43 2.01 8.97 -5.15
CA ASP A 43 1.39 7.92 -4.34
C ASP A 43 0.16 7.40 -5.09
N GLY A 44 0.29 6.28 -5.76
CA GLY A 44 -0.75 5.73 -6.63
C GLY A 44 -1.38 4.46 -6.06
N GLY A 45 -2.55 4.62 -5.43
CA GLY A 45 -3.30 3.54 -4.78
C GLY A 45 -4.45 2.96 -5.60
N ALA A 46 -5.16 2.02 -4.99
CA ALA A 46 -6.34 1.36 -5.57
C ALA A 46 -7.60 2.26 -5.63
N THR A 47 -7.65 3.33 -4.83
CA THR A 47 -8.81 4.25 -4.77
C THR A 47 -8.49 5.64 -5.23
N LYS A 48 -7.27 6.12 -4.96
CA LYS A 48 -6.83 7.46 -5.31
C LYS A 48 -5.36 7.50 -5.65
N THR A 49 -4.95 8.57 -6.33
CA THR A 49 -3.56 8.89 -6.69
C THR A 49 -3.28 10.32 -6.28
N VAL A 50 -2.18 10.54 -5.58
CA VAL A 50 -1.70 11.86 -5.17
C VAL A 50 -0.37 12.15 -5.86
N ALA A 51 -0.23 13.33 -6.47
CA ALA A 51 1.04 13.85 -6.95
C ALA A 51 1.45 15.04 -6.09
N VAL A 52 2.70 15.06 -5.67
CA VAL A 52 3.29 16.18 -4.92
C VAL A 52 4.58 16.59 -5.59
N ILE A 53 4.74 17.88 -5.78
CA ILE A 53 6.01 18.51 -6.17
C ILE A 53 6.58 19.18 -4.93
N ALA A 54 7.84 18.88 -4.60
CA ALA A 54 8.50 19.40 -3.41
C ALA A 54 9.89 19.96 -3.71
N ASP A 55 10.37 20.85 -2.84
CA ASP A 55 11.74 21.36 -2.85
C ASP A 55 12.72 20.33 -2.24
N GLU A 56 14.02 20.68 -2.22
CA GLU A 56 15.10 19.85 -1.65
C GLU A 56 15.01 19.64 -0.13
N LYS A 57 14.17 20.40 0.56
CA LYS A 57 13.88 20.25 2.00
C LYS A 57 12.63 19.43 2.26
N GLY A 58 11.87 19.08 1.19
CA GLY A 58 10.61 18.34 1.29
C GLY A 58 9.38 19.23 1.51
N ASN A 59 9.52 20.57 1.41
CA ASN A 59 8.37 21.46 1.47
C ASN A 59 7.53 21.29 0.19
N VAL A 60 6.22 21.15 0.36
CA VAL A 60 5.28 20.98 -0.76
C VAL A 60 5.12 22.29 -1.52
N LEU A 61 5.48 22.28 -2.79
CA LEU A 61 5.32 23.41 -3.71
C LEU A 61 3.99 23.36 -4.48
N ALA A 62 3.55 22.15 -4.84
CA ALA A 62 2.28 21.91 -5.49
C ALA A 62 1.79 20.49 -5.20
N SER A 63 0.48 20.28 -5.24
CA SER A 63 -0.13 18.96 -5.10
C SER A 63 -1.39 18.83 -5.92
N SER A 64 -1.73 17.60 -6.28
CA SER A 64 -2.97 17.26 -6.98
C SER A 64 -3.41 15.85 -6.59
N GLU A 65 -4.71 15.59 -6.66
CA GLU A 65 -5.31 14.28 -6.41
C GLU A 65 -6.22 13.89 -7.59
N ALA A 66 -6.26 12.58 -7.90
CA ALA A 66 -7.13 11.99 -8.90
C ALA A 66 -7.59 10.59 -8.45
N GLY A 67 -8.37 9.89 -9.25
CA GLY A 67 -8.83 8.52 -8.97
C GLY A 67 -7.70 7.50 -8.91
N SER A 68 -8.06 6.22 -8.96
CA SER A 68 -7.10 5.10 -8.91
C SER A 68 -6.13 5.09 -10.10
N SER A 69 -4.88 4.75 -9.84
CA SER A 69 -3.87 4.41 -10.85
C SER A 69 -3.42 2.94 -10.78
N ASN A 70 -4.04 2.12 -9.93
CA ASN A 70 -3.75 0.69 -9.90
C ASN A 70 -4.33 0.02 -11.16
N TYR A 71 -3.45 -0.38 -12.08
CA TYR A 71 -3.85 -0.91 -13.38
C TYR A 71 -4.59 -2.26 -13.30
N HIS A 72 -4.44 -3.02 -12.22
CA HIS A 72 -5.24 -4.23 -11.96
C HIS A 72 -6.70 -3.90 -11.62
N VAL A 73 -6.96 -2.72 -11.05
CA VAL A 73 -8.30 -2.28 -10.65
C VAL A 73 -9.01 -1.55 -11.78
N VAL A 74 -8.33 -0.59 -12.43
CA VAL A 74 -8.97 0.31 -13.41
C VAL A 74 -8.56 0.03 -14.86
N GLY A 75 -7.66 -0.92 -15.09
CA GLY A 75 -7.08 -1.21 -16.40
C GLY A 75 -6.01 -0.19 -16.81
N LYS A 76 -5.17 -0.59 -17.78
CA LYS A 76 -4.00 0.19 -18.24
C LYS A 76 -4.38 1.60 -18.71
N THR A 77 -5.41 1.71 -19.56
CA THR A 77 -5.81 2.99 -20.17
C THR A 77 -6.27 4.01 -19.14
N ALA A 78 -7.06 3.58 -18.15
CA ALA A 78 -7.54 4.47 -17.10
C ALA A 78 -6.40 4.85 -16.15
N ALA A 79 -5.49 3.94 -15.80
CA ALA A 79 -4.31 4.22 -15.00
C ALA A 79 -3.41 5.30 -15.66
N ILE A 80 -3.14 5.19 -16.96
CA ILE A 80 -2.40 6.19 -17.74
C ILE A 80 -3.12 7.55 -17.68
N ARG A 81 -4.44 7.58 -17.87
CA ARG A 81 -5.23 8.81 -17.82
C ARG A 81 -5.14 9.47 -16.45
N THR A 82 -5.29 8.71 -15.39
CA THR A 82 -5.19 9.19 -14.00
C THR A 82 -3.82 9.79 -13.72
N LEU A 83 -2.73 9.07 -14.05
CA LEU A 83 -1.36 9.57 -13.85
C LEU A 83 -1.10 10.86 -14.66
N LYS A 84 -1.53 10.91 -15.94
CA LYS A 84 -1.43 12.13 -16.73
C LYS A 84 -2.16 13.31 -16.10
N THR A 85 -3.36 13.08 -15.60
CA THR A 85 -4.19 14.12 -15.00
C THR A 85 -3.57 14.65 -13.73
N VAL A 86 -3.20 13.77 -12.80
CA VAL A 86 -2.66 14.19 -11.51
C VAL A 86 -1.32 14.91 -11.65
N ILE A 87 -0.43 14.44 -12.52
CA ILE A 87 0.87 15.09 -12.75
C ILE A 87 0.69 16.45 -13.44
N ARG A 88 -0.12 16.51 -14.49
CA ARG A 88 -0.40 17.77 -15.20
C ARG A 88 -1.00 18.82 -14.27
N ASN A 89 -1.96 18.45 -13.44
CA ASN A 89 -2.58 19.36 -12.48
C ASN A 89 -1.58 19.87 -11.45
N ALA A 90 -0.72 19.02 -10.92
CA ALA A 90 0.33 19.43 -9.99
C ALA A 90 1.32 20.43 -10.65
N ILE A 91 1.77 20.15 -11.89
CA ILE A 91 2.67 21.04 -12.64
C ILE A 91 1.98 22.38 -12.96
N ASN A 92 0.71 22.36 -13.35
CA ASN A 92 -0.03 23.58 -13.65
C ASN A 92 -0.25 24.48 -12.42
N SER A 93 -0.21 23.89 -11.22
CA SER A 93 -0.31 24.62 -9.95
C SER A 93 1.01 25.25 -9.50
N LEU A 94 2.12 24.96 -10.19
CA LEU A 94 3.40 25.63 -9.93
C LEU A 94 3.41 27.04 -10.51
N ASN A 95 4.02 27.98 -9.78
CA ASN A 95 4.26 29.33 -10.28
C ASN A 95 5.35 29.37 -11.38
N VAL A 96 6.17 28.33 -11.48
CA VAL A 96 7.24 28.15 -12.47
C VAL A 96 6.93 26.93 -13.32
N LYS A 97 6.83 27.10 -14.63
CA LYS A 97 6.61 25.98 -15.56
C LYS A 97 7.93 25.25 -15.80
N SER A 98 8.11 24.11 -15.16
CA SER A 98 9.22 23.21 -15.45
C SER A 98 8.67 21.81 -15.75
N ASN A 99 9.32 21.14 -16.70
CA ASN A 99 9.09 19.72 -17.03
C ASN A 99 10.34 18.86 -16.78
N ILE A 100 11.34 19.43 -16.10
CA ILE A 100 12.58 18.74 -15.72
C ILE A 100 12.65 18.67 -14.19
N PHE A 101 12.81 17.48 -13.67
CA PHE A 101 12.91 17.19 -12.25
C PHE A 101 14.23 16.48 -11.94
N ASP A 102 14.83 16.74 -10.79
CA ASP A 102 16.04 16.03 -10.38
C ASP A 102 15.71 14.58 -10.04
N ILE A 103 14.61 14.34 -9.32
CA ILE A 103 14.17 12.99 -8.99
C ILE A 103 12.66 12.82 -9.13
N GLY A 104 12.24 11.67 -9.66
CA GLY A 104 10.88 11.18 -9.65
C GLY A 104 10.74 9.92 -8.82
N ILE A 105 9.74 9.88 -7.92
CA ILE A 105 9.34 8.67 -7.21
C ILE A 105 7.91 8.34 -7.61
N PHE A 106 7.71 7.20 -8.27
CA PHE A 106 6.41 6.65 -8.60
C PHE A 106 6.17 5.42 -7.70
N ALA A 107 5.54 5.66 -6.58
CA ALA A 107 5.12 4.65 -5.62
C ALA A 107 3.71 4.17 -6.01
N LEU A 108 3.62 3.01 -6.65
CA LEU A 108 2.39 2.56 -7.30
C LEU A 108 1.94 1.19 -6.78
N ALA A 109 0.69 1.12 -6.33
CA ALA A 109 0.04 -0.15 -5.99
C ALA A 109 -0.09 -1.06 -7.23
N GLY A 110 -0.09 -2.38 -6.99
CA GLY A 110 -0.18 -3.38 -8.07
C GLY A 110 1.16 -3.74 -8.69
N ILE A 111 2.28 -3.40 -8.05
CA ILE A 111 3.62 -3.92 -8.39
C ILE A 111 3.93 -5.09 -7.45
N ASP A 112 3.36 -6.26 -7.74
CA ASP A 112 3.46 -7.44 -6.89
C ASP A 112 4.43 -8.49 -7.45
N THR A 113 4.65 -8.51 -8.76
CA THR A 113 5.51 -9.44 -9.49
C THR A 113 6.49 -8.71 -10.41
N GLU A 114 7.49 -9.44 -10.95
CA GLU A 114 8.40 -8.89 -11.98
C GLU A 114 7.63 -8.48 -13.25
N ALA A 115 6.57 -9.21 -13.61
CA ALA A 115 5.71 -8.86 -14.74
C ALA A 115 4.96 -7.56 -14.51
N ASP A 116 4.43 -7.34 -13.30
CA ASP A 116 3.80 -6.08 -12.92
C ASP A 116 4.77 -4.92 -13.00
N GLN A 117 5.99 -5.14 -12.54
CA GLN A 117 7.03 -4.13 -12.57
C GLN A 117 7.32 -3.66 -13.99
N ILE A 118 7.42 -4.61 -14.95
CA ILE A 118 7.62 -4.30 -16.37
C ILE A 118 6.40 -3.54 -16.93
N ASN A 119 5.19 -3.98 -16.61
CA ASN A 119 3.97 -3.35 -17.09
C ASN A 119 3.80 -1.93 -16.57
N VAL A 120 4.03 -1.72 -15.28
CA VAL A 120 3.95 -0.38 -14.66
C VAL A 120 5.04 0.55 -15.19
N ALA A 121 6.26 0.04 -15.43
CA ALA A 121 7.32 0.83 -16.08
C ALA A 121 6.91 1.31 -17.47
N LYS A 122 6.25 0.45 -18.27
CA LYS A 122 5.72 0.83 -19.59
C LYS A 122 4.64 1.92 -19.46
N ILE A 123 3.74 1.79 -18.47
CA ILE A 123 2.71 2.79 -18.18
C ILE A 123 3.36 4.13 -17.83
N VAL A 124 4.30 4.15 -16.89
CA VAL A 124 5.00 5.37 -16.46
C VAL A 124 5.73 5.99 -17.65
N LYS A 125 6.48 5.21 -18.45
CA LYS A 125 7.15 5.71 -19.67
C LYS A 125 6.18 6.37 -20.64
N GLU A 126 5.03 5.76 -20.91
CA GLU A 126 4.00 6.32 -21.80
C GLU A 126 3.45 7.67 -21.27
N VAL A 127 3.25 7.76 -19.95
CA VAL A 127 2.83 9.00 -19.28
C VAL A 127 3.87 10.11 -19.44
N LEU A 128 5.15 9.80 -19.15
CA LEU A 128 6.24 10.77 -19.20
C LEU A 128 6.48 11.32 -20.61
N VAL A 129 6.47 10.44 -21.61
CA VAL A 129 6.59 10.84 -23.02
C VAL A 129 5.43 11.77 -23.41
N ALA A 130 4.19 11.41 -23.07
CA ALA A 130 3.01 12.20 -23.42
C ALA A 130 2.95 13.57 -22.72
N LEU A 131 3.58 13.72 -21.56
CA LEU A 131 3.67 14.98 -20.81
C LEU A 131 4.98 15.74 -21.07
N ASN A 132 5.90 15.18 -21.84
CA ASN A 132 7.25 15.70 -22.08
C ASN A 132 8.00 15.99 -20.76
N ILE A 133 7.93 15.05 -19.80
CA ILE A 133 8.57 15.19 -18.48
C ILE A 133 9.88 14.40 -18.47
N HIS A 134 10.90 14.99 -17.87
CA HIS A 134 12.25 14.46 -17.76
C HIS A 134 12.72 14.42 -16.31
N PHE A 135 13.52 13.40 -15.96
CA PHE A 135 14.13 13.23 -14.64
C PHE A 135 15.62 12.97 -14.78
N ASN A 136 16.42 13.48 -13.85
CA ASN A 136 17.80 13.04 -13.68
C ASN A 136 17.86 11.64 -13.06
N LYS A 137 16.90 11.33 -12.17
CA LYS A 137 16.74 10.02 -11.53
C LYS A 137 15.26 9.66 -11.38
N LEU A 138 14.86 8.49 -11.85
CA LEU A 138 13.49 8.00 -11.71
C LEU A 138 13.47 6.68 -10.96
N ILE A 139 12.62 6.59 -9.94
CA ILE A 139 12.35 5.37 -9.19
C ILE A 139 10.88 5.03 -9.38
N VAL A 140 10.63 3.79 -9.82
CA VAL A 140 9.29 3.20 -9.92
C VAL A 140 9.27 1.97 -9.03
N GLU A 141 8.49 1.99 -7.97
CA GLU A 141 8.46 0.92 -6.96
C GLU A 141 7.06 0.74 -6.38
N ASN A 142 6.84 -0.36 -5.68
CA ASN A 142 5.58 -0.62 -4.97
C ASN A 142 5.35 0.48 -3.90
N ASP A 143 4.10 0.93 -3.73
CA ASP A 143 3.70 1.99 -2.81
C ASP A 143 4.10 1.71 -1.35
N ALA A 144 3.86 0.50 -0.87
CA ALA A 144 4.23 0.08 0.48
C ALA A 144 5.75 0.05 0.69
N LEU A 145 6.53 -0.37 -0.32
CA LEU A 145 7.99 -0.33 -0.26
C LEU A 145 8.52 1.09 -0.21
N SER A 146 7.93 2.01 -0.96
CA SER A 146 8.30 3.43 -0.92
C SER A 146 8.13 4.01 0.48
N VAL A 147 7.00 3.68 1.13
CA VAL A 147 6.74 4.07 2.53
C VAL A 147 7.80 3.47 3.47
N LEU A 148 8.10 2.18 3.34
CA LEU A 148 9.13 1.52 4.15
C LEU A 148 10.48 2.22 4.03
N PHE A 149 10.93 2.49 2.82
CA PHE A 149 12.22 3.12 2.58
C PHE A 149 12.28 4.57 3.05
N GLY A 150 11.20 5.34 2.85
CA GLY A 150 11.11 6.70 3.37
C GLY A 150 11.11 6.76 4.90
N MET A 151 10.45 5.78 5.54
CA MET A 151 10.43 5.64 6.99
C MET A 151 11.80 5.28 7.56
N THR A 152 12.46 4.28 6.96
CA THR A 152 13.70 3.71 7.49
C THR A 152 14.93 4.55 7.17
N LYS A 153 14.92 5.26 6.05
CA LYS A 153 16.05 6.08 5.56
C LYS A 153 17.36 5.29 5.43
N GLY A 154 17.25 3.99 5.17
CA GLY A 154 18.37 3.08 5.04
C GLY A 154 18.63 2.19 6.26
N ASP A 155 18.03 2.49 7.41
CA ASP A 155 18.08 1.65 8.61
C ASP A 155 17.17 0.41 8.46
N PRO A 156 17.34 -0.62 9.32
CA PRO A 156 16.38 -1.72 9.41
C PRO A 156 14.98 -1.25 9.79
N GLY A 157 13.98 -1.89 9.21
CA GLY A 157 12.59 -1.60 9.54
C GLY A 157 11.59 -2.52 8.88
N ALA A 158 10.34 -2.42 9.34
CA ALA A 158 9.23 -3.19 8.83
C ALA A 158 7.95 -2.37 8.77
N ILE A 159 7.04 -2.76 7.90
CA ILE A 159 5.66 -2.25 7.85
C ILE A 159 4.71 -3.42 7.83
N LEU A 160 3.59 -3.28 8.53
CA LEU A 160 2.44 -4.17 8.46
C LEU A 160 1.24 -3.34 8.01
N ILE A 161 0.62 -3.76 6.93
CA ILE A 161 -0.56 -3.10 6.36
C ILE A 161 -1.74 -4.05 6.46
N ALA A 162 -2.79 -3.65 7.17
CA ALA A 162 -4.06 -4.35 7.23
C ALA A 162 -5.21 -3.38 6.92
N GLY A 163 -5.73 -3.49 5.73
CA GLY A 163 -6.86 -2.76 5.19
C GLY A 163 -7.89 -3.71 4.59
N THR A 164 -8.26 -3.53 3.32
CA THR A 164 -9.06 -4.51 2.57
C THR A 164 -8.32 -5.85 2.45
N GLY A 165 -7.00 -5.83 2.17
CA GLY A 165 -6.08 -6.96 2.23
C GLY A 165 -5.06 -6.81 3.36
N ALA A 166 -4.12 -7.76 3.50
CA ALA A 166 -3.06 -7.75 4.48
C ALA A 166 -1.70 -8.11 3.86
N ILE A 167 -0.65 -7.33 4.17
CA ILE A 167 0.70 -7.53 3.66
C ILE A 167 1.73 -6.96 4.65
N ALA A 168 2.88 -7.58 4.72
CA ALA A 168 4.03 -7.07 5.47
C ALA A 168 5.27 -6.94 4.58
N PHE A 169 6.11 -5.97 4.90
CA PHE A 169 7.44 -5.84 4.34
C PHE A 169 8.44 -5.60 5.46
N ALA A 170 9.63 -6.18 5.33
CA ALA A 170 10.77 -5.91 6.21
C ALA A 170 12.04 -5.68 5.39
N TYR A 171 12.94 -4.85 5.92
CA TYR A 171 14.17 -4.43 5.27
C TYR A 171 15.30 -4.39 6.29
N ASP A 172 16.45 -4.96 5.97
CA ASP A 172 17.61 -5.09 6.86
C ASP A 172 18.59 -3.93 6.81
N GLY A 173 18.33 -2.91 5.99
CA GLY A 173 19.18 -1.76 5.77
C GLY A 173 20.16 -1.90 4.60
N GLY A 174 20.40 -3.10 4.06
CA GLY A 174 21.41 -3.36 3.03
C GLY A 174 20.90 -4.13 1.81
N ASN A 175 20.12 -5.17 2.05
CA ASN A 175 19.67 -6.09 1.03
C ASN A 175 18.29 -5.75 0.45
N ASN A 176 17.76 -6.64 -0.38
CA ASN A 176 16.40 -6.49 -0.89
C ASN A 176 15.37 -6.65 0.24
N PRO A 177 14.27 -5.89 0.22
CA PRO A 177 13.20 -6.05 1.17
C PRO A 177 12.55 -7.43 1.02
N VAL A 178 12.12 -7.97 2.16
CA VAL A 178 11.37 -9.23 2.26
C VAL A 178 9.89 -8.89 2.32
N ARG A 179 9.08 -9.62 1.55
CA ARG A 179 7.63 -9.58 1.59
C ARG A 179 7.08 -10.79 2.33
N GLY A 180 6.07 -10.57 3.16
CA GLY A 180 5.16 -11.56 3.71
C GLY A 180 3.72 -11.27 3.29
N GLY A 181 2.94 -12.30 3.02
CA GLY A 181 1.52 -12.18 2.64
C GLY A 181 1.23 -11.37 1.39
N GLY A 182 0.03 -10.76 1.35
CA GLY A 182 -0.43 -9.97 0.21
C GLY A 182 -0.71 -10.81 -1.04
N TRP A 183 -1.15 -12.04 -0.86
CA TRP A 183 -1.45 -12.96 -1.96
C TRP A 183 -2.85 -12.77 -2.53
N GLY A 184 -3.59 -11.79 -1.98
CA GLY A 184 -4.95 -11.47 -2.39
C GLY A 184 -6.01 -12.32 -1.68
N HIS A 185 -7.22 -11.82 -1.69
CA HIS A 185 -8.35 -12.32 -0.89
C HIS A 185 -8.77 -13.77 -1.16
N LYS A 186 -8.37 -14.36 -2.30
CA LYS A 186 -8.74 -15.73 -2.65
C LYS A 186 -7.90 -16.78 -1.92
N VAL A 187 -6.62 -16.47 -1.64
CA VAL A 187 -5.64 -17.44 -1.15
C VAL A 187 -4.77 -16.91 0.00
N GLY A 188 -5.09 -15.70 0.51
CA GLY A 188 -4.33 -15.02 1.55
C GLY A 188 -5.14 -13.89 2.16
N ASP A 189 -4.42 -12.81 2.54
CA ASP A 189 -4.95 -11.61 3.20
C ASP A 189 -5.55 -11.91 4.58
N GLU A 190 -5.03 -12.92 5.28
CA GLU A 190 -5.44 -13.28 6.64
C GLU A 190 -5.31 -12.08 7.58
N GLY A 191 -6.29 -11.90 8.47
CA GLY A 191 -6.36 -10.76 9.39
C GLY A 191 -6.80 -9.43 8.76
N SER A 192 -7.02 -9.37 7.45
CA SER A 192 -7.54 -8.19 6.75
C SER A 192 -9.04 -7.95 6.98
N GLY A 193 -9.53 -6.77 6.55
CA GLY A 193 -10.96 -6.47 6.57
C GLY A 193 -11.77 -7.46 5.74
N TYR A 194 -11.28 -7.85 4.57
CA TYR A 194 -11.96 -8.88 3.77
C TYR A 194 -12.01 -10.22 4.49
N TRP A 195 -10.90 -10.66 5.07
CA TRP A 195 -10.85 -11.91 5.83
C TRP A 195 -11.81 -11.89 7.02
N ILE A 196 -11.81 -10.82 7.82
CA ILE A 196 -12.73 -10.63 8.95
C ILE A 196 -14.19 -10.65 8.47
N GLY A 197 -14.51 -9.94 7.40
CA GLY A 197 -15.86 -9.92 6.84
C GLY A 197 -16.31 -11.27 6.30
N LYS A 198 -15.40 -12.02 5.66
CA LYS A 198 -15.65 -13.39 5.20
C LYS A 198 -15.92 -14.34 6.37
N GLU A 199 -15.13 -14.26 7.45
CA GLU A 199 -15.34 -15.07 8.64
C GLU A 199 -16.67 -14.71 9.35
N ALA A 200 -17.07 -13.42 9.33
CA ALA A 200 -18.40 -13.03 9.82
C ALA A 200 -19.53 -13.68 9.02
N ILE A 201 -19.47 -13.65 7.69
CA ILE A 201 -20.46 -14.31 6.83
C ILE A 201 -20.50 -15.82 7.12
N ARG A 202 -19.34 -16.47 7.26
CA ARG A 202 -19.25 -17.90 7.60
C ARG A 202 -19.87 -18.19 8.96
N ALA A 203 -19.63 -17.34 9.96
CA ALA A 203 -20.19 -17.50 11.31
C ALA A 203 -21.72 -17.35 11.29
N ILE A 204 -22.26 -16.36 10.58
CA ILE A 204 -23.71 -16.15 10.40
C ILE A 204 -24.36 -17.39 9.78
N LEU A 205 -23.82 -17.88 8.67
CA LEU A 205 -24.37 -19.06 7.99
C LEU A 205 -24.25 -20.35 8.80
N LYS A 206 -23.15 -20.50 9.58
CA LYS A 206 -23.02 -21.63 10.52
C LYS A 206 -24.04 -21.55 11.66
N SER A 207 -24.32 -20.38 12.21
CA SER A 207 -25.36 -20.18 13.23
C SER A 207 -26.74 -20.54 12.64
N TYR A 208 -27.04 -20.05 11.43
CA TYR A 208 -28.28 -20.38 10.72
C TYR A 208 -28.48 -21.88 10.51
N ASP A 209 -27.40 -22.61 10.17
CA ASP A 209 -27.42 -24.07 9.99
C ASP A 209 -27.47 -24.86 11.30
N GLY A 210 -27.33 -24.24 12.47
CA GLY A 210 -27.16 -24.92 13.77
C GLY A 210 -25.78 -25.56 13.96
N ARG A 211 -24.80 -25.27 13.12
CA ARG A 211 -23.41 -25.75 13.20
C ARG A 211 -22.48 -24.81 13.97
N GLY A 212 -22.94 -23.65 14.36
CA GLY A 212 -22.19 -22.61 15.06
C GLY A 212 -23.02 -21.97 16.16
N SER A 213 -22.34 -21.20 17.00
CA SER A 213 -23.00 -20.45 18.07
C SER A 213 -23.83 -19.29 17.52
N ASP A 214 -24.86 -18.92 18.24
CA ASP A 214 -25.64 -17.72 17.97
C ASP A 214 -24.75 -16.46 18.05
N THR A 215 -25.01 -15.49 17.18
CA THR A 215 -24.27 -14.24 17.10
C THR A 215 -25.17 -13.08 16.71
N VAL A 216 -24.92 -11.92 17.29
CA VAL A 216 -25.61 -10.68 16.91
C VAL A 216 -25.23 -10.19 15.52
N LEU A 217 -24.18 -10.79 14.90
CA LEU A 217 -23.75 -10.46 13.55
C LEU A 217 -24.86 -10.69 12.53
N SER A 218 -25.68 -11.77 12.64
CA SER A 218 -26.80 -12.01 11.74
C SER A 218 -27.66 -10.76 11.63
N LYS A 219 -28.20 -10.27 12.77
CA LYS A 219 -29.04 -9.08 12.79
C LYS A 219 -28.34 -7.84 12.23
N ASN A 220 -27.10 -7.59 12.67
CA ASN A 220 -26.38 -6.36 12.33
C ASN A 220 -26.00 -6.30 10.83
N VAL A 221 -25.54 -7.43 10.30
CA VAL A 221 -25.12 -7.53 8.89
C VAL A 221 -26.32 -7.53 7.96
N LEU A 222 -27.37 -8.30 8.27
CA LEU A 222 -28.60 -8.31 7.45
C LEU A 222 -29.24 -6.94 7.40
N GLN A 223 -29.34 -6.23 8.53
CA GLN A 223 -29.85 -4.87 8.57
C GLN A 223 -29.03 -3.89 7.74
N HIS A 224 -27.67 -3.99 7.81
CA HIS A 224 -26.80 -3.13 7.02
C HIS A 224 -26.92 -3.36 5.51
N LEU A 225 -27.10 -4.60 5.12
CA LEU A 225 -27.19 -5.00 3.70
C LEU A 225 -28.63 -4.94 3.16
N ASP A 226 -29.60 -4.53 3.98
CA ASP A 226 -31.04 -4.53 3.67
C ASP A 226 -31.55 -5.91 3.20
N LEU A 227 -31.10 -6.96 3.90
CA LEU A 227 -31.47 -8.35 3.64
C LEU A 227 -32.47 -8.85 4.67
N LYS A 228 -33.44 -9.67 4.24
CA LYS A 228 -34.55 -10.15 5.11
C LYS A 228 -34.17 -11.37 5.94
N ASN A 229 -33.23 -12.17 5.46
CA ASN A 229 -32.83 -13.41 6.13
C ASN A 229 -31.45 -13.90 5.66
N ASP A 230 -30.92 -14.91 6.37
CA ASP A 230 -29.57 -15.45 6.11
C ASP A 230 -29.43 -16.13 4.73
N LYS A 231 -30.52 -16.61 4.10
CA LYS A 231 -30.47 -17.14 2.73
C LYS A 231 -30.23 -16.04 1.72
N GLU A 232 -30.76 -14.85 1.93
CA GLU A 232 -30.48 -13.69 1.06
C GLU A 232 -29.01 -13.26 1.19
N LEU A 233 -28.37 -13.45 2.37
CA LEU A 233 -26.94 -13.22 2.53
C LEU A 233 -26.10 -14.12 1.61
N TYR A 234 -26.48 -15.41 1.47
CA TYR A 234 -25.85 -16.31 0.50
C TYR A 234 -25.93 -15.74 -0.92
N ASN A 235 -27.13 -15.35 -1.38
CA ASN A 235 -27.32 -14.78 -2.71
C ASN A 235 -26.51 -13.48 -2.90
N TRP A 236 -26.48 -12.63 -1.87
CA TRP A 236 -25.68 -11.41 -1.88
C TRP A 236 -24.18 -11.69 -2.05
N VAL A 237 -23.65 -12.72 -1.37
CA VAL A 237 -22.22 -13.10 -1.50
C VAL A 237 -21.86 -13.48 -2.95
N TYR A 238 -22.75 -14.12 -3.67
CA TYR A 238 -22.52 -14.60 -5.03
C TYR A 238 -23.03 -13.65 -6.14
N SER A 239 -23.56 -12.48 -5.77
CA SER A 239 -23.98 -11.49 -6.75
C SER A 239 -22.79 -10.86 -7.50
N GLU A 240 -22.96 -10.55 -8.79
CA GLU A 240 -21.93 -9.91 -9.62
C GLU A 240 -21.60 -8.48 -9.16
N GLU A 241 -22.54 -7.79 -8.55
CA GLU A 241 -22.37 -6.41 -8.05
C GLU A 241 -21.53 -6.33 -6.79
N ARG A 242 -21.28 -7.44 -6.11
CA ARG A 242 -20.54 -7.47 -4.87
C ARG A 242 -19.03 -7.39 -5.12
N SER A 243 -18.40 -6.34 -4.60
CA SER A 243 -16.94 -6.19 -4.60
C SER A 243 -16.30 -6.72 -3.31
N ILE A 244 -14.98 -6.93 -3.35
CA ILE A 244 -14.18 -7.28 -2.16
C ILE A 244 -14.31 -6.21 -1.05
N HIS A 245 -14.51 -4.95 -1.44
CA HIS A 245 -14.67 -3.84 -0.50
C HIS A 245 -15.98 -3.94 0.29
N HIS A 246 -17.05 -4.45 -0.30
CA HIS A 246 -18.33 -4.65 0.39
C HIS A 246 -18.18 -5.70 1.51
N ILE A 247 -17.45 -6.79 1.26
CA ILE A 247 -17.17 -7.79 2.31
C ILE A 247 -16.24 -7.20 3.38
N ALA A 248 -15.18 -6.51 2.96
CA ALA A 248 -14.24 -5.88 3.90
C ALA A 248 -14.91 -4.87 4.84
N ALA A 249 -15.94 -4.15 4.36
CA ALA A 249 -16.71 -3.21 5.17
C ALA A 249 -17.44 -3.87 6.35
N LEU A 250 -17.75 -5.16 6.26
CA LEU A 250 -18.39 -5.91 7.35
C LEU A 250 -17.50 -6.01 8.60
N ALA A 251 -16.18 -5.87 8.47
CA ALA A 251 -15.26 -5.89 9.61
C ALA A 251 -15.60 -4.85 10.69
N VAL A 252 -16.22 -3.74 10.31
CA VAL A 252 -16.68 -2.71 11.27
C VAL A 252 -17.76 -3.26 12.21
N PHE A 253 -18.67 -4.08 11.69
CA PHE A 253 -19.75 -4.71 12.47
C PHE A 253 -19.20 -5.78 13.39
N VAL A 254 -18.21 -6.57 12.94
CA VAL A 254 -17.50 -7.54 13.77
C VAL A 254 -16.79 -6.85 14.93
N ALA A 255 -16.04 -5.77 14.65
CA ALA A 255 -15.36 -5.00 15.69
C ALA A 255 -16.34 -4.40 16.72
N LYS A 256 -17.48 -3.91 16.26
CA LYS A 256 -18.53 -3.39 17.15
C LYS A 256 -19.14 -4.49 18.00
N ALA A 257 -19.56 -5.61 17.40
CA ALA A 257 -20.18 -6.73 18.12
C ALA A 257 -19.19 -7.37 19.12
N ALA A 258 -17.92 -7.49 18.78
CA ALA A 258 -16.87 -7.96 19.69
C ALA A 258 -16.75 -7.07 20.94
N ARG A 259 -16.74 -5.76 20.75
CA ARG A 259 -16.71 -4.77 21.82
C ARG A 259 -17.97 -4.83 22.71
N ASP A 260 -19.13 -5.07 22.10
CA ASP A 260 -20.42 -5.17 22.79
C ASP A 260 -20.61 -6.55 23.47
N GLY A 261 -19.64 -7.45 23.40
CA GLY A 261 -19.60 -8.70 24.16
C GLY A 261 -19.90 -9.98 23.37
N ASP A 262 -20.19 -9.89 22.06
CA ASP A 262 -20.42 -11.06 21.21
C ASP A 262 -19.17 -11.94 21.12
N HIS A 263 -19.26 -13.18 21.60
CA HIS A 263 -18.11 -14.08 21.71
C HIS A 263 -17.62 -14.60 20.34
N VAL A 264 -18.53 -14.76 19.36
CA VAL A 264 -18.19 -15.16 18.00
C VAL A 264 -17.35 -14.07 17.34
N SER A 265 -17.78 -12.82 17.45
CA SER A 265 -17.05 -11.67 16.93
C SER A 265 -15.70 -11.48 17.62
N LYS A 266 -15.63 -11.71 18.96
CA LYS A 266 -14.34 -11.68 19.67
C LYS A 266 -13.39 -12.73 19.14
N SER A 267 -13.86 -13.96 18.93
CA SER A 267 -13.02 -15.03 18.38
C SER A 267 -12.50 -14.68 16.98
N ILE A 268 -13.34 -14.11 16.11
CA ILE A 268 -12.90 -13.67 14.78
C ILE A 268 -11.80 -12.60 14.88
N ILE A 269 -11.95 -11.62 15.78
CA ILE A 269 -10.97 -10.55 15.96
C ILE A 269 -9.65 -11.09 16.54
N GLU A 270 -9.69 -12.00 17.54
CA GLU A 270 -8.48 -12.61 18.09
C GLU A 270 -7.74 -13.43 17.03
N CYS A 271 -8.44 -14.25 16.25
CA CYS A 271 -7.82 -14.96 15.12
C CYS A 271 -7.19 -13.98 14.10
N ALA A 272 -7.84 -12.84 13.82
CA ALA A 272 -7.27 -11.85 12.92
C ALA A 272 -5.97 -11.23 13.48
N ILE A 273 -5.91 -11.01 14.80
CA ILE A 273 -4.71 -10.49 15.46
C ILE A 273 -3.57 -11.53 15.38
N ASP A 274 -3.87 -12.81 15.63
CA ASP A 274 -2.88 -13.90 15.56
C ASP A 274 -2.30 -14.02 14.13
N GLU A 275 -3.13 -13.94 13.11
CA GLU A 275 -2.70 -13.97 11.70
C GLU A 275 -1.83 -12.75 11.34
N LEU A 276 -2.20 -11.56 11.78
CA LEU A 276 -1.41 -10.35 11.56
C LEU A 276 -0.07 -10.41 12.30
N PHE A 277 -0.06 -10.98 13.52
CA PHE A 277 1.18 -11.20 14.24
C PHE A 277 2.07 -12.21 13.53
N LEU A 278 1.54 -13.36 13.13
CA LEU A 278 2.27 -14.38 12.38
C LEU A 278 2.87 -13.79 11.09
N LEU A 279 2.12 -12.95 10.41
CA LEU A 279 2.54 -12.28 9.18
C LEU A 279 3.76 -11.38 9.43
N ILE A 280 3.72 -10.50 10.41
CA ILE A 280 4.84 -9.59 10.67
C ILE A 280 6.05 -10.31 11.27
N ASP A 281 5.84 -11.23 12.22
CA ASP A 281 6.90 -11.98 12.87
C ASP A 281 7.69 -12.85 11.86
N SER A 282 6.99 -13.61 11.01
CA SER A 282 7.63 -14.40 9.96
C SER A 282 8.40 -13.53 8.95
N THR A 283 7.87 -12.34 8.63
CA THR A 283 8.52 -11.42 7.68
C THR A 283 9.78 -10.81 8.27
N VAL A 284 9.75 -10.40 9.54
CA VAL A 284 10.90 -9.87 10.29
C VAL A 284 11.99 -10.91 10.43
N ARG A 285 11.64 -12.14 10.81
CA ARG A 285 12.58 -13.27 10.88
C ARG A 285 13.24 -13.57 9.55
N LYS A 286 12.45 -13.63 8.47
CA LYS A 286 12.96 -13.88 7.12
C LYS A 286 13.87 -12.76 6.62
N ALA A 287 13.68 -11.52 7.09
CA ALA A 287 14.57 -10.40 6.81
C ALA A 287 15.84 -10.39 7.64
N GLY A 288 15.96 -11.25 8.67
CA GLY A 288 17.12 -11.34 9.54
C GLY A 288 17.31 -10.12 10.44
N ILE A 289 16.22 -9.48 10.89
CA ILE A 289 16.27 -8.29 11.73
C ILE A 289 15.71 -8.50 13.14
N SER A 290 15.34 -9.73 13.50
CA SER A 290 14.73 -10.06 14.80
C SER A 290 15.62 -9.73 16.01
N ASP A 291 16.96 -9.79 15.83
CA ASP A 291 17.93 -9.66 16.90
C ASP A 291 18.51 -8.23 17.05
N ARG A 292 18.01 -7.29 16.25
CA ARG A 292 18.49 -5.89 16.27
C ARG A 292 17.33 -4.91 16.28
N SER A 293 17.55 -3.73 16.86
CA SER A 293 16.52 -2.68 16.88
C SER A 293 16.10 -2.27 15.46
N PHE A 294 14.80 -2.17 15.23
CA PHE A 294 14.22 -1.74 13.98
C PHE A 294 12.89 -1.00 14.19
N LYS A 295 12.56 -0.11 13.27
CA LYS A 295 11.28 0.62 13.28
C LYS A 295 10.18 -0.24 12.67
N LEU A 296 9.01 -0.31 13.34
CA LEU A 296 7.82 -0.99 12.86
C LEU A 296 6.66 0.00 12.72
N LEU A 297 6.07 0.08 11.54
CA LEU A 297 4.92 0.95 11.25
C LEU A 297 3.68 0.12 10.91
N PHE A 298 2.57 0.44 11.59
CA PHE A 298 1.25 -0.14 11.32
C PHE A 298 0.44 0.79 10.41
N LEU A 299 -0.05 0.25 9.29
CA LEU A 299 -0.84 0.95 8.28
C LEU A 299 -2.13 0.21 7.95
N GLY A 300 -3.04 0.91 7.25
CA GLY A 300 -4.32 0.33 6.80
C GLY A 300 -5.45 0.50 7.81
N GLY A 301 -6.68 0.49 7.28
CA GLY A 301 -7.87 0.86 8.03
C GLY A 301 -8.16 -0.01 9.26
N ILE A 302 -7.82 -1.31 9.22
CA ILE A 302 -8.00 -2.21 10.38
C ILE A 302 -7.09 -1.75 11.54
N LEU A 303 -5.81 -1.48 11.27
CA LEU A 303 -4.85 -1.09 12.30
C LEU A 303 -4.97 0.38 12.72
N GLN A 304 -5.54 1.24 11.88
CA GLN A 304 -5.72 2.66 12.20
C GLN A 304 -7.02 2.95 12.93
N ASN A 305 -8.11 2.25 12.57
CA ASN A 305 -9.45 2.58 13.06
C ASN A 305 -9.97 1.59 14.11
N ASN A 306 -9.38 0.40 14.25
CA ASN A 306 -9.75 -0.55 15.29
C ASN A 306 -8.73 -0.52 16.44
N HIS A 307 -9.03 0.27 17.45
CA HIS A 307 -8.15 0.43 18.62
C HIS A 307 -7.86 -0.89 19.33
N TYR A 308 -8.85 -1.79 19.42
CA TYR A 308 -8.66 -3.09 20.08
C TYR A 308 -7.64 -3.96 19.34
N VAL A 309 -7.80 -4.13 18.03
CA VAL A 309 -6.84 -4.89 17.20
C VAL A 309 -5.45 -4.30 17.32
N ARG A 310 -5.35 -2.96 17.19
CA ARG A 310 -4.06 -2.27 17.28
C ARG A 310 -3.38 -2.46 18.63
N SER A 311 -4.12 -2.26 19.74
CA SER A 311 -3.56 -2.41 21.10
C SER A 311 -3.08 -3.84 21.34
N ARG A 312 -3.93 -4.84 21.08
CA ARG A 312 -3.59 -6.23 21.29
C ARG A 312 -2.40 -6.70 20.44
N LEU A 313 -2.36 -6.26 19.17
CA LEU A 313 -1.21 -6.55 18.30
C LEU A 313 0.05 -5.85 18.78
N THR A 314 -0.05 -4.60 19.27
CA THR A 314 1.07 -3.86 19.88
C THR A 314 1.62 -4.61 21.09
N ASP A 315 0.75 -5.06 22.01
CA ASP A 315 1.14 -5.82 23.20
C ASP A 315 1.85 -7.13 22.81
N LEU A 316 1.31 -7.83 21.82
CA LEU A 316 1.85 -9.10 21.33
C LEU A 316 3.24 -8.89 20.68
N VAL A 317 3.38 -7.91 19.81
CA VAL A 317 4.65 -7.55 19.17
C VAL A 317 5.68 -7.11 20.22
N SER A 318 5.30 -6.27 21.18
CA SER A 318 6.23 -5.78 22.23
C SER A 318 6.75 -6.89 23.12
N ARG A 319 5.96 -7.95 23.31
CA ARG A 319 6.34 -9.13 24.11
C ARG A 319 7.23 -10.10 23.33
N GLU A 320 6.84 -10.42 22.09
CA GLU A 320 7.46 -11.49 21.29
C GLU A 320 8.60 -10.97 20.38
N ILE A 321 8.60 -9.67 20.04
CA ILE A 321 9.60 -9.02 19.20
C ILE A 321 10.07 -7.74 19.91
N PRO A 322 10.75 -7.85 21.06
CA PRO A 322 11.09 -6.68 21.89
C PRO A 322 12.03 -5.68 21.21
N GLN A 323 12.69 -6.03 20.12
CA GLN A 323 13.53 -5.16 19.32
C GLN A 323 12.74 -4.23 18.39
N ALA A 324 11.44 -4.46 18.21
CA ALA A 324 10.59 -3.65 17.36
C ALA A 324 10.19 -2.34 18.07
N GLU A 325 10.65 -1.21 17.55
CA GLU A 325 10.16 0.12 17.92
C GLU A 325 8.89 0.43 17.11
N ILE A 326 7.72 0.25 17.72
CA ILE A 326 6.45 0.57 17.06
C ILE A 326 6.28 2.08 17.03
N ILE A 327 6.38 2.66 15.82
CA ILE A 327 6.28 4.11 15.64
C ILE A 327 4.82 4.56 15.45
N ALA A 328 4.49 5.72 16.03
CA ALA A 328 3.17 6.32 15.84
C ALA A 328 3.02 6.82 14.40
N ASN A 329 1.96 6.35 13.71
CA ASN A 329 1.66 6.85 12.38
C ASN A 329 0.96 8.22 12.47
N LYS A 330 1.74 9.29 12.31
CA LYS A 330 1.26 10.67 12.21
C LYS A 330 1.36 11.25 10.81
N LYS A 331 2.00 10.53 9.87
CA LYS A 331 2.28 10.96 8.50
C LYS A 331 1.35 10.26 7.50
N LYS A 332 1.00 10.96 6.43
CA LYS A 332 0.36 10.36 5.26
C LYS A 332 1.41 9.56 4.45
N PRO A 333 1.02 8.51 3.69
CA PRO A 333 1.95 7.74 2.85
C PRO A 333 2.83 8.62 1.95
N ILE A 334 2.25 9.63 1.32
CA ILE A 334 2.96 10.56 0.42
C ILE A 334 4.13 11.29 1.12
N GLU A 335 4.04 11.56 2.43
CA GLU A 335 5.13 12.23 3.17
C GLU A 335 6.35 11.32 3.31
N PHE A 336 6.16 10.01 3.48
CA PHE A 336 7.24 9.03 3.45
C PHE A 336 7.82 8.88 2.03
N ILE A 337 6.97 8.95 0.99
CA ILE A 337 7.40 8.90 -0.41
C ILE A 337 8.27 10.13 -0.76
N ILE A 338 7.92 11.31 -0.25
CA ILE A 338 8.76 12.51 -0.35
C ILE A 338 10.13 12.25 0.33
N GLU A 339 10.15 11.73 1.56
CA GLU A 339 11.39 11.39 2.26
C GLU A 339 12.22 10.36 1.48
N ARG A 340 11.58 9.38 0.84
CA ARG A 340 12.22 8.42 -0.06
C ARG A 340 12.90 9.12 -1.25
N GLY A 341 12.25 10.12 -1.82
CA GLY A 341 12.79 10.95 -2.89
C GLY A 341 14.02 11.76 -2.44
N LEU A 342 13.92 12.41 -1.29
CA LEU A 342 15.01 13.23 -0.74
C LEU A 342 16.29 12.42 -0.46
N MET A 343 16.17 11.13 -0.13
CA MET A 343 17.35 10.23 -0.02
C MET A 343 18.07 10.06 -1.37
N GLY A 344 17.35 10.21 -2.46
CA GLY A 344 17.92 10.09 -3.80
C GLY A 344 18.56 11.37 -4.34
N LEU A 345 18.33 12.50 -3.70
CA LEU A 345 18.97 13.80 -4.01
C LEU A 345 20.33 13.96 -3.32
N ARG A 346 20.60 13.16 -2.29
CA ARG A 346 21.87 13.10 -1.57
C ARG A 346 22.79 12.05 -2.21
#